data_25635266440d18602a4eaabc1eb0b196
#
_entry.id   25635266440d18602a4eaabc1eb0b196
#
_cell.length_a   1.000
_cell.length_b   1.000
_cell.length_c   1.000
_cell.angle_alpha   90.00
_cell.angle_beta   90.00
_cell.angle_gamma   90.00
#
_symmetry.space_group_name_H-M   'P 1'
#
loop_
_entity.id
_entity.type
_entity.pdbx_description
1 polymer ?
#
loop_
_entity_poly.entity_id
_entity_poly.type
_entity_poly.pdbx_seq_one_letter_code
_entity_poly.pdbx_strand_id
1 'polypeptide(L)'
;LVGTEYSREGNNMGETLEAMAKGNVFSDFGHAYFDNFTGRTGLATVGGYPVNDHSILSYFGRVNYDYKERYMFTAIMRGDGSSNFADGHRWGYFPSFSAGWVISNESFMKNTSSWLDFLKLRASWGQNGNENIGAFQYLATYSFGDLGQYPFGNDKNSGTQGGYPTRLSNTELTWETSEQTN
;
A
#
# COMPACT_ATOMS: atom_id res chain seq x y z
N LEU A 1 18.64 0.30 18.74
CA LEU A 1 17.26 -0.12 18.66
C LEU A 1 17.02 -0.83 17.34
N VAL A 2 16.37 -1.98 17.37
CA VAL A 2 15.89 -2.70 16.18
C VAL A 2 14.45 -3.08 16.45
N GLY A 3 13.60 -3.02 15.44
CA GLY A 3 12.20 -3.36 15.58
C GLY A 3 11.58 -3.80 14.27
N THR A 4 10.39 -4.40 14.39
CA THR A 4 9.51 -4.75 13.30
C THR A 4 8.11 -4.28 13.63
N GLU A 5 7.36 -3.92 12.61
CA GLU A 5 5.96 -3.49 12.72
C GLU A 5 5.16 -4.15 11.59
N TYR A 6 3.99 -4.64 11.93
CA TYR A 6 3.03 -5.11 10.95
C TYR A 6 1.71 -4.38 11.15
N SER A 7 1.23 -3.76 10.10
CA SER A 7 -0.08 -3.09 10.06
C SER A 7 -0.94 -3.72 8.97
N ARG A 8 -2.21 -3.91 9.27
CA ARG A 8 -3.21 -4.35 8.31
C ARG A 8 -4.45 -3.49 8.46
N GLU A 9 -4.82 -2.84 7.38
CA GLU A 9 -6.08 -2.12 7.25
C GLU A 9 -6.96 -2.86 6.25
N GLY A 10 -8.17 -3.20 6.62
CA GLY A 10 -9.11 -3.87 5.76
C GLY A 10 -10.53 -3.68 6.24
N ASN A 11 -11.42 -3.40 5.33
CA ASN A 11 -12.85 -3.48 5.58
C ASN A 11 -13.27 -4.93 5.31
N ASN A 12 -13.54 -5.68 6.37
CA ASN A 12 -14.10 -7.03 6.30
C ASN A 12 -15.59 -7.00 5.85
N MET A 13 -15.87 -6.35 4.75
CA MET A 13 -17.18 -6.45 4.13
C MET A 13 -17.18 -7.67 3.21
N GLY A 14 -17.90 -8.68 3.64
CA GLY A 14 -18.05 -9.93 2.90
C GLY A 14 -18.64 -9.69 1.51
N GLU A 15 -18.16 -10.45 0.55
CA GLU A 15 -18.79 -10.58 -0.75
C GLU A 15 -20.16 -11.24 -0.56
N THR A 16 -21.20 -10.61 -1.08
CA THR A 16 -22.54 -11.21 -1.08
C THR A 16 -22.83 -11.66 -2.50
N LEU A 17 -22.96 -12.96 -2.67
CA LEU A 17 -23.43 -13.56 -3.89
C LEU A 17 -24.89 -13.98 -3.68
N GLU A 18 -25.83 -13.30 -4.33
CA GLU A 18 -27.24 -13.65 -4.30
C GLU A 18 -27.67 -14.24 -5.63
N ALA A 19 -28.25 -15.44 -5.60
CA ALA A 19 -28.96 -16.03 -6.73
C ALA A 19 -30.32 -16.53 -6.26
N MET A 20 -31.39 -16.12 -6.93
CA MET A 20 -32.72 -16.65 -6.71
C MET A 20 -32.99 -17.81 -7.65
N ALA A 21 -33.32 -18.97 -7.07
CA ALA A 21 -33.80 -20.11 -7.82
C ALA A 21 -35.34 -20.20 -7.74
N LYS A 22 -35.95 -20.63 -8.82
CA LYS A 22 -37.42 -20.89 -8.86
C LYS A 22 -37.68 -22.29 -8.29
N GLY A 23 -38.27 -22.34 -7.10
CA GLY A 23 -38.65 -23.57 -6.44
C GLY A 23 -37.57 -24.20 -5.55
N ASN A 24 -37.90 -25.28 -4.88
CA ASN A 24 -36.96 -26.05 -4.09
C ASN A 24 -36.04 -26.87 -4.99
N VAL A 25 -34.82 -26.42 -5.11
CA VAL A 25 -33.87 -27.01 -6.04
C VAL A 25 -32.93 -28.01 -5.36
N PHE A 26 -32.81 -27.93 -4.02
CA PHE A 26 -31.90 -28.79 -3.25
C PHE A 26 -32.60 -29.60 -2.18
N SER A 27 -32.21 -30.86 -2.09
CA SER A 27 -32.61 -31.73 -0.99
C SER A 27 -31.77 -31.56 0.27
N ASP A 28 -30.57 -30.98 0.11
CA ASP A 28 -29.63 -30.72 1.20
C ASP A 28 -28.69 -29.57 0.86
N PHE A 29 -28.07 -28.95 1.87
CA PHE A 29 -27.11 -27.87 1.73
C PHE A 29 -25.77 -28.27 1.08
N GLY A 30 -25.42 -29.55 1.09
CA GLY A 30 -24.17 -30.05 0.52
C GLY A 30 -24.12 -29.95 -1.00
N HIS A 31 -25.27 -29.78 -1.66
CA HIS A 31 -25.41 -29.66 -3.10
C HIS A 31 -25.79 -28.24 -3.55
N ALA A 32 -25.77 -27.26 -2.64
CA ALA A 32 -26.15 -25.88 -2.89
C ALA A 32 -25.03 -25.11 -3.61
N TYR A 33 -24.54 -25.61 -4.73
CA TYR A 33 -23.59 -24.88 -5.59
C TYR A 33 -24.34 -24.05 -6.63
N PHE A 34 -23.81 -22.86 -6.97
CA PHE A 34 -24.44 -21.97 -7.95
C PHE A 34 -24.69 -22.62 -9.32
N ASP A 35 -23.83 -23.53 -9.74
CA ASP A 35 -23.97 -24.26 -10.99
C ASP A 35 -25.16 -25.21 -11.04
N ASN A 36 -25.65 -25.61 -9.87
CA ASN A 36 -26.80 -26.52 -9.73
C ASN A 36 -28.14 -25.78 -9.75
N PHE A 37 -28.16 -24.45 -9.82
CA PHE A 37 -29.39 -23.69 -9.94
C PHE A 37 -29.99 -23.78 -11.34
N THR A 38 -31.04 -24.57 -11.48
CA THR A 38 -31.84 -24.65 -12.72
C THR A 38 -33.09 -23.78 -12.61
N GLY A 39 -33.40 -23.03 -13.67
CA GLY A 39 -34.62 -22.22 -13.71
C GLY A 39 -34.52 -20.88 -12.98
N ARG A 40 -33.49 -20.13 -13.24
CA ARG A 40 -33.29 -18.77 -12.71
C ARG A 40 -34.46 -17.85 -13.10
N THR A 41 -35.16 -17.31 -12.11
CA THR A 41 -36.06 -16.16 -12.29
C THR A 41 -35.39 -14.97 -11.63
N GLY A 42 -34.80 -14.10 -12.44
CA GLY A 42 -34.14 -12.90 -12.00
C GLY A 42 -32.67 -12.88 -12.35
N LEU A 43 -32.10 -11.70 -12.38
CA LEU A 43 -30.66 -11.47 -12.53
C LEU A 43 -29.97 -11.97 -11.25
N ALA A 44 -28.99 -12.84 -11.42
CA ALA A 44 -28.04 -13.09 -10.34
C ALA A 44 -27.26 -11.80 -10.09
N THR A 45 -27.49 -11.17 -8.96
CA THR A 45 -26.71 -10.00 -8.55
C THR A 45 -25.49 -10.51 -7.80
N VAL A 46 -24.34 -10.31 -8.38
CA VAL A 46 -23.07 -10.41 -7.67
C VAL A 46 -22.78 -9.03 -7.09
N GLY A 47 -22.99 -8.87 -5.82
CA GLY A 47 -22.62 -7.68 -5.07
C GLY A 47 -21.39 -7.99 -4.24
N GLY A 48 -20.35 -7.23 -4.41
CA GLY A 48 -19.15 -7.26 -3.57
C GLY A 48 -18.54 -5.88 -3.54
N TYR A 49 -18.08 -5.47 -2.39
CA TYR A 49 -17.20 -4.31 -2.29
C TYR A 49 -15.78 -4.82 -2.41
N PRO A 50 -14.91 -4.13 -3.17
CA PRO A 50 -13.50 -4.49 -3.19
C PRO A 50 -12.99 -4.43 -1.75
N VAL A 51 -12.50 -5.54 -1.25
CA VAL A 51 -11.80 -5.60 0.02
C VAL A 51 -10.51 -4.84 -0.18
N ASN A 52 -10.43 -3.61 0.32
CA ASN A 52 -9.20 -2.84 0.40
C ASN A 52 -8.35 -3.44 1.53
N ASP A 53 -7.90 -4.66 1.34
CA ASP A 53 -6.94 -5.28 2.24
C ASP A 53 -5.56 -4.68 1.94
N HIS A 54 -5.18 -3.77 2.78
CA HIS A 54 -3.88 -3.12 2.74
C HIS A 54 -3.05 -3.59 3.92
N SER A 55 -1.85 -4.05 3.66
CA SER A 55 -0.92 -4.46 4.71
C SER A 55 0.49 -3.93 4.46
N ILE A 56 1.12 -3.49 5.54
CA ILE A 56 2.51 -3.03 5.55
C ILE A 56 3.28 -3.88 6.55
N LEU A 57 4.44 -4.35 6.14
CA LEU A 57 5.44 -4.98 6.99
C LEU A 57 6.69 -4.12 6.98
N SER A 58 7.13 -3.70 8.15
CA SER A 58 8.26 -2.80 8.32
C SER A 58 9.34 -3.42 9.18
N TYR A 59 10.59 -3.22 8.79
CA TYR A 59 11.77 -3.47 9.60
C TYR A 59 12.55 -2.18 9.76
N PHE A 60 12.98 -1.88 10.97
CA PHE A 60 13.76 -0.67 11.20
C PHE A 60 14.87 -0.88 12.22
N GLY A 61 15.94 -0.13 12.02
CA GLY A 61 17.07 -0.07 12.93
C GLY A 61 17.50 1.37 13.15
N ARG A 62 17.89 1.68 14.38
CA ARG A 62 18.42 2.99 14.76
C ARG A 62 19.65 2.82 15.62
N VAL A 63 20.70 3.54 15.26
CA VAL A 63 21.92 3.67 16.02
C VAL A 63 22.11 5.14 16.40
N ASN A 64 22.30 5.39 17.69
CA ASN A 64 22.68 6.72 18.19
C ASN A 64 24.09 6.57 18.81
N TYR A 65 24.95 7.48 18.46
CA TYR A 65 26.29 7.57 19.01
C TYR A 65 26.53 8.98 19.55
N ASP A 66 26.97 9.06 20.78
CA ASP A 66 27.38 10.30 21.44
C ASP A 66 28.80 10.14 21.93
N TYR A 67 29.65 11.12 21.64
CA TYR A 67 31.01 11.15 22.09
C TYR A 67 31.31 12.43 22.85
N LYS A 68 31.55 12.29 24.14
CA LYS A 68 31.93 13.37 25.06
C LYS A 68 30.97 14.56 25.05
N GLU A 69 29.68 14.33 24.80
CA GLU A 69 28.66 15.37 24.69
C GLU A 69 29.01 16.47 23.66
N ARG A 70 29.86 16.14 22.71
CA ARG A 70 30.31 17.07 21.64
C ARG A 70 29.84 16.62 20.27
N TYR A 71 30.03 15.35 19.96
CA TYR A 71 29.72 14.79 18.65
C TYR A 71 28.60 13.80 18.78
N MET A 72 27.50 14.06 18.09
CA MET A 72 26.33 13.22 18.07
C MET A 72 26.13 12.71 16.66
N PHE A 73 25.85 11.45 16.51
CA PHE A 73 25.54 10.84 15.23
C PHE A 73 24.34 9.93 15.40
N THR A 74 23.38 10.00 14.47
CA THR A 74 22.25 9.08 14.39
C THR A 74 22.17 8.53 12.98
N ALA A 75 22.05 7.22 12.87
CA ALA A 75 21.71 6.53 11.64
C ALA A 75 20.42 5.74 11.84
N ILE A 76 19.53 5.85 10.89
CA ILE A 76 18.27 5.10 10.84
C ILE A 76 18.18 4.43 9.48
N MET A 77 17.76 3.19 9.47
CA MET A 77 17.39 2.44 8.28
C MET A 77 16.01 1.87 8.49
N ARG A 78 15.10 2.11 7.54
CA ARG A 78 13.76 1.53 7.52
C ARG A 78 13.53 0.86 6.17
N GLY A 79 13.02 -0.36 6.21
CA GLY A 79 12.55 -1.09 5.05
C GLY A 79 11.07 -1.38 5.23
N ASP A 80 10.24 -0.94 4.30
CA ASP A 80 8.80 -1.08 4.33
C ASP A 80 8.34 -1.88 3.11
N GLY A 81 7.57 -2.93 3.35
CA GLY A 81 6.95 -3.76 2.31
C GLY A 81 5.45 -3.58 2.30
N SER A 82 4.89 -3.14 1.17
CA SER A 82 3.47 -2.86 1.02
C SER A 82 2.79 -3.84 0.07
N SER A 83 1.55 -4.23 0.41
CA SER A 83 0.69 -5.03 -0.46
C SER A 83 0.11 -4.25 -1.64
N ASN A 84 0.24 -2.92 -1.67
CA ASN A 84 -0.24 -2.07 -2.76
C ASN A 84 0.57 -2.23 -4.04
N PHE A 85 1.76 -2.84 -3.95
CA PHE A 85 2.67 -3.02 -5.07
C PHE A 85 2.76 -4.50 -5.52
N ALA A 86 3.11 -4.70 -6.77
CA ALA A 86 3.34 -6.04 -7.33
C ALA A 86 4.54 -6.75 -6.70
N ASP A 87 4.60 -8.07 -6.86
CA ASP A 87 5.77 -8.84 -6.47
C ASP A 87 7.04 -8.29 -7.12
N GLY A 88 8.10 -8.19 -6.33
CA GLY A 88 9.37 -7.59 -6.77
C GLY A 88 9.46 -6.07 -6.56
N HIS A 89 8.35 -5.36 -6.37
CA HIS A 89 8.29 -3.90 -6.19
C HIS A 89 7.71 -3.46 -4.84
N ARG A 90 7.44 -4.42 -3.95
CA ARG A 90 6.80 -4.17 -2.64
C ARG A 90 7.68 -3.44 -1.65
N TRP A 91 9.00 -3.61 -1.73
CA TRP A 91 9.93 -3.14 -0.72
C TRP A 91 10.55 -1.79 -1.09
N GLY A 92 10.39 -0.80 -0.18
CA GLY A 92 11.11 0.46 -0.18
C GLY A 92 12.12 0.51 0.97
N TYR A 93 13.26 1.19 0.76
CA TYR A 93 14.30 1.35 1.77
C TYR A 93 14.61 2.83 1.97
N PHE A 94 14.49 3.29 3.21
CA PHE A 94 14.51 4.69 3.57
C PHE A 94 15.59 4.96 4.62
N PRO A 95 16.82 5.27 4.19
CA PRO A 95 17.91 5.66 5.08
C PRO A 95 17.75 7.10 5.57
N SER A 96 18.21 7.35 6.80
CA SER A 96 18.32 8.72 7.34
C SER A 96 19.55 8.82 8.23
N PHE A 97 20.26 9.94 8.11
CA PHE A 97 21.45 10.23 8.88
C PHE A 97 21.36 11.64 9.47
N SER A 98 21.85 11.82 10.68
CA SER A 98 22.04 13.14 11.26
C SER A 98 23.33 13.21 12.05
N ALA A 99 23.96 14.37 11.98
CA ALA A 99 25.14 14.69 12.75
C ALA A 99 24.93 15.97 13.54
N GLY A 100 25.46 16.04 14.73
CA GLY A 100 25.44 17.23 15.57
C GLY A 100 26.81 17.45 16.20
N TRP A 101 27.24 18.71 16.23
CA TRP A 101 28.46 19.13 16.88
C TRP A 101 28.20 20.26 17.86
N VAL A 102 28.45 20.02 19.13
CA VAL A 102 28.33 21.03 20.19
C VAL A 102 29.66 21.76 20.28
N ILE A 103 29.78 22.83 19.53
CA ILE A 103 31.01 23.61 19.38
C ILE A 103 31.37 24.28 20.71
N SER A 104 30.36 24.74 21.46
CA SER A 104 30.58 25.35 22.79
C SER A 104 31.30 24.45 23.81
N ASN A 105 31.23 23.11 23.62
CA ASN A 105 31.91 22.17 24.51
C ASN A 105 33.38 21.91 24.12
N GLU A 106 33.84 22.54 23.04
CA GLU A 106 35.23 22.38 22.61
C GLU A 106 36.19 23.20 23.48
N SER A 107 37.41 22.66 23.60
CA SER A 107 38.42 23.31 24.46
C SER A 107 38.84 24.71 24.00
N PHE A 108 38.76 24.99 22.68
CA PHE A 108 39.05 26.28 22.11
C PHE A 108 37.96 27.33 22.34
N MET A 109 36.76 26.91 22.74
CA MET A 109 35.62 27.81 23.03
C MET A 109 35.56 28.24 24.51
N LYS A 110 36.41 27.75 25.38
CA LYS A 110 36.37 28.06 26.82
C LYS A 110 36.46 29.57 27.14
N ASN A 111 37.18 30.32 26.30
CA ASN A 111 37.32 31.74 26.49
C ASN A 111 36.14 32.59 26.01
N THR A 112 35.18 31.99 25.32
CA THR A 112 34.00 32.67 24.78
C THR A 112 32.78 32.54 25.68
N SER A 113 32.87 31.77 26.77
CA SER A 113 31.77 31.49 27.69
C SER A 113 31.18 32.73 28.41
N SER A 114 31.85 33.88 28.30
CA SER A 114 31.35 35.14 28.84
C SER A 114 30.21 35.78 27.99
N TRP A 115 30.06 35.39 26.72
CA TRP A 115 29.09 35.96 25.79
C TRP A 115 28.35 34.89 24.96
N LEU A 116 28.87 33.66 24.90
CA LEU A 116 28.29 32.54 24.13
C LEU A 116 28.18 31.32 25.01
N ASP A 117 26.98 31.04 25.52
CA ASP A 117 26.72 29.89 26.39
C ASP A 117 26.59 28.58 25.62
N PHE A 118 25.96 28.60 24.48
CA PHE A 118 25.69 27.40 23.72
C PHE A 118 25.72 27.63 22.20
N LEU A 119 26.52 26.82 21.52
CA LEU A 119 26.58 26.77 20.06
C LEU A 119 26.58 25.31 19.60
N LYS A 120 25.57 24.93 18.81
CA LYS A 120 25.45 23.60 18.23
C LYS A 120 25.16 23.69 16.74
N LEU A 121 25.99 23.03 15.94
CA LEU A 121 25.75 22.80 14.52
C LEU A 121 25.04 21.46 14.34
N ARG A 122 24.07 21.39 13.42
CA ARG A 122 23.38 20.16 13.03
C ARG A 122 23.33 20.07 11.51
N ALA A 123 23.44 18.85 11.03
CA ALA A 123 23.15 18.50 9.65
C ALA A 123 22.36 17.19 9.62
N SER A 124 21.40 17.09 8.74
CA SER A 124 20.65 15.85 8.54
C SER A 124 20.26 15.67 7.09
N TRP A 125 20.21 14.42 6.69
CA TRP A 125 19.72 13.98 5.40
C TRP A 125 18.88 12.73 5.59
N GLY A 126 17.80 12.60 4.84
CA GLY A 126 16.96 11.41 4.92
C GLY A 126 16.03 11.27 3.74
N GLN A 127 15.62 10.02 3.50
CA GLN A 127 14.62 9.66 2.53
C GLN A 127 13.37 9.16 3.24
N ASN A 128 12.20 9.55 2.71
CA ASN A 128 10.90 9.06 3.13
C ASN A 128 10.18 8.42 1.94
N GLY A 129 9.52 7.29 2.20
CA GLY A 129 8.65 6.65 1.24
C GLY A 129 7.21 7.13 1.37
N ASN A 130 6.52 7.20 0.24
CA ASN A 130 5.09 7.41 0.18
C ASN A 130 4.47 6.33 -0.71
N GLU A 131 3.45 5.65 -0.19
CA GLU A 131 2.70 4.62 -0.90
C GLU A 131 1.22 5.00 -1.11
N ASN A 132 0.88 6.30 -1.05
CA ASN A 132 -0.50 6.77 -1.12
C ASN A 132 -1.12 6.53 -2.50
N ILE A 133 -1.25 5.27 -2.85
CA ILE A 133 -1.97 4.77 -4.02
C ILE A 133 -3.09 3.83 -3.59
N GLY A 134 -4.17 3.76 -4.37
CA GLY A 134 -5.24 2.80 -4.10
C GLY A 134 -4.75 1.35 -4.20
N ALA A 135 -5.41 0.46 -3.48
CA ALA A 135 -5.08 -0.97 -3.50
C ALA A 135 -5.18 -1.53 -4.94
N PHE A 136 -4.30 -2.48 -5.25
CA PHE A 136 -4.29 -3.22 -6.51
C PHE A 136 -4.19 -2.36 -7.79
N GLN A 137 -3.60 -1.17 -7.71
CA GLN A 137 -3.45 -0.28 -8.87
C GLN A 137 -2.56 -0.86 -9.97
N TYR A 138 -1.75 -1.85 -9.65
CA TYR A 138 -0.89 -2.58 -10.61
C TYR A 138 -1.65 -3.58 -11.48
N LEU A 139 -2.92 -3.91 -11.15
CA LEU A 139 -3.73 -4.86 -11.91
C LEU A 139 -4.47 -4.19 -13.06
N ALA A 140 -4.68 -4.96 -14.15
CA ALA A 140 -5.61 -4.58 -15.19
C ALA A 140 -7.05 -4.69 -14.68
N THR A 141 -7.88 -3.72 -15.04
CA THR A 141 -9.32 -3.75 -14.73
C THR A 141 -10.14 -3.73 -16.00
N TYR A 142 -11.26 -4.43 -15.98
CA TYR A 142 -12.22 -4.50 -17.06
C TYR A 142 -13.58 -4.03 -16.60
N SER A 143 -14.30 -3.35 -17.46
CA SER A 143 -15.71 -3.02 -17.25
C SER A 143 -16.56 -3.85 -18.20
N PHE A 144 -17.68 -4.31 -17.68
CA PHE A 144 -18.72 -5.03 -18.42
C PHE A 144 -19.98 -4.18 -18.37
N GLY A 145 -20.54 -3.84 -19.50
CA GLY A 145 -21.70 -2.98 -19.57
C GLY A 145 -22.22 -2.74 -20.98
N ASP A 146 -23.22 -1.86 -21.07
CA ASP A 146 -23.96 -1.61 -22.31
C ASP A 146 -23.11 -1.08 -23.48
N LEU A 147 -21.97 -0.46 -23.21
CA LEU A 147 -21.04 0.04 -24.22
C LEU A 147 -20.24 -1.09 -24.92
N GLY A 148 -20.28 -2.29 -24.38
CA GLY A 148 -19.53 -3.46 -24.90
C GLY A 148 -20.46 -4.55 -25.45
N GLN A 149 -21.66 -4.24 -25.87
CA GLN A 149 -22.54 -5.25 -26.47
C GLN A 149 -22.12 -5.52 -27.92
N TYR A 150 -21.79 -6.79 -28.17
CA TYR A 150 -21.47 -7.27 -29.51
C TYR A 150 -22.62 -8.14 -30.04
N PRO A 151 -23.22 -7.79 -31.17
CA PRO A 151 -24.19 -8.65 -31.82
C PRO A 151 -23.45 -9.82 -32.47
N PHE A 152 -23.71 -11.04 -32.03
CA PHE A 152 -23.25 -12.25 -32.67
C PHE A 152 -24.34 -12.78 -33.59
N GLY A 153 -24.00 -12.98 -34.88
CA GLY A 153 -24.93 -13.49 -35.91
C GLY A 153 -25.71 -12.38 -36.61
N ASN A 154 -26.85 -12.76 -37.22
CA ASN A 154 -27.67 -11.85 -38.03
C ASN A 154 -28.68 -11.03 -37.23
N ASP A 155 -28.84 -11.31 -35.97
CA ASP A 155 -29.80 -10.57 -35.12
C ASP A 155 -29.09 -9.39 -34.42
N LYS A 156 -29.32 -8.19 -34.97
CA LYS A 156 -28.76 -6.95 -34.44
C LYS A 156 -29.30 -6.55 -33.07
N ASN A 157 -30.37 -7.22 -32.60
CA ASN A 157 -31.04 -6.91 -31.34
C ASN A 157 -30.60 -7.87 -30.19
N SER A 158 -29.84 -8.92 -30.49
CA SER A 158 -29.28 -9.81 -29.48
C SER A 158 -27.83 -9.47 -29.20
N GLY A 159 -27.61 -8.42 -28.44
CA GLY A 159 -26.25 -8.07 -27.97
C GLY A 159 -25.79 -9.01 -26.86
N THR A 160 -24.62 -9.61 -27.02
CA THR A 160 -23.93 -10.27 -25.91
C THR A 160 -23.06 -9.25 -25.18
N GLN A 161 -23.17 -9.23 -23.86
CA GLN A 161 -22.40 -8.32 -23.03
C GLN A 161 -20.90 -8.60 -23.18
N GLY A 162 -20.18 -7.61 -23.68
CA GLY A 162 -18.73 -7.65 -23.79
C GLY A 162 -18.03 -6.90 -22.66
N GLY A 163 -16.73 -7.11 -22.53
CA GLY A 163 -15.88 -6.39 -21.61
C GLY A 163 -14.80 -5.60 -22.35
N TYR A 164 -14.45 -4.45 -21.79
CA TYR A 164 -13.34 -3.65 -22.30
C TYR A 164 -12.40 -3.27 -21.15
N PRO A 165 -11.10 -3.17 -21.41
CA PRO A 165 -10.14 -2.79 -20.38
C PRO A 165 -10.35 -1.31 -20.00
N THR A 166 -10.51 -1.04 -18.71
CA THR A 166 -10.60 0.31 -18.16
C THR A 166 -9.26 0.83 -17.67
N ARG A 167 -8.36 -0.11 -17.33
CA ARG A 167 -6.99 0.19 -16.94
C ARG A 167 -6.07 -0.94 -17.38
N LEU A 168 -4.92 -0.57 -17.93
CA LEU A 168 -3.84 -1.50 -18.21
C LEU A 168 -3.08 -1.84 -16.93
N SER A 169 -2.52 -3.03 -16.86
CA SER A 169 -1.63 -3.41 -15.74
C SER A 169 -0.35 -2.59 -15.79
N ASN A 170 0.13 -2.20 -14.60
CA ASN A 170 1.43 -1.58 -14.43
C ASN A 170 2.12 -2.21 -13.21
N THR A 171 2.90 -3.24 -13.44
CA THR A 171 3.62 -3.97 -12.40
C THR A 171 4.87 -3.23 -11.90
N GLU A 172 5.29 -2.17 -12.58
CA GLU A 172 6.46 -1.35 -12.22
C GLU A 172 6.14 -0.29 -11.15
N LEU A 173 4.86 -0.21 -10.72
CA LEU A 173 4.49 0.70 -9.64
C LEU A 173 5.24 0.33 -8.36
N THR A 174 5.89 1.32 -7.76
CA THR A 174 6.67 1.20 -6.54
C THR A 174 6.55 2.46 -5.69
N TRP A 175 7.23 2.48 -4.56
CA TRP A 175 7.28 3.59 -3.62
C TRP A 175 7.71 4.90 -4.30
N GLU A 176 6.99 5.97 -4.02
CA GLU A 176 7.46 7.33 -4.25
C GLU A 176 8.47 7.69 -3.15
N THR A 177 9.63 8.23 -3.53
CA THR A 177 10.67 8.59 -2.57
C THR A 177 10.84 10.10 -2.56
N SER A 178 10.75 10.70 -1.38
CA SER A 178 11.09 12.10 -1.15
C SER A 178 12.39 12.21 -0.34
N GLU A 179 13.22 13.19 -0.69
CA GLU A 179 14.49 13.44 -0.05
C GLU A 179 14.49 14.80 0.64
N GLN A 180 15.03 14.83 1.86
CA GLN A 180 15.13 16.06 2.64
C GLN A 180 16.52 16.23 3.23
N THR A 181 17.05 17.46 3.12
CA THR A 181 18.33 17.87 3.70
C THR A 181 18.13 19.11 4.56
N ASN A 182 18.71 19.10 5.74
CA ASN A 182 18.72 20.23 6.68
C ASN A 182 20.12 20.49 7.20
#